data_58f0f8fa452bf37158e35aafc7b70162
#
_entry.id   58f0f8fa452bf37158e35aafc7b70162
#
_cell.length_a   1.000
_cell.length_b   1.000
_cell.length_c   1.000
_cell.angle_alpha   90.00
_cell.angle_beta   90.00
_cell.angle_gamma   90.00
#
_symmetry.space_group_name_H-M   'P 1'
#
loop_
_entity.id
_entity.type
_entity.pdbx_description
1 polymer ?
#
loop_
_entity_poly.entity_id
_entity_poly.type
_entity_poly.pdbx_seq_one_letter_code
_entity_poly.pdbx_strand_id
1 'polypeptide(L)'
;MRNTTNIRRISITIIVIVAVAVSYFVYQSLTSPARAIAKQENPVQLASEQSKNEIKKEAPRHFNGQERKVAYLTFDDGPGKYTAELLNVLQQNGAKATFFLIGENVKRFPDLVRREKEEGHYVGMHSMTHDFKKLYTNGEYVNEMKEDQNLIANILKESSKLTRPPYGSMPGLNEELRNKTVEAGFTVWDWTIDSLDWKYNKMPIDSASAQIVQNVLAGATEPQEVILMHDIHPQSVAAVPAIIKGLKEKGYELEAYHEEEHFPVNFWHDKRI
;
A
#
# COMPACT_ATOMS: atom_id res chain seq x y z
N MET A 1 -41.09 -20.58 82.78
CA MET A 1 -41.39 -21.10 81.50
C MET A 1 -41.91 -20.02 80.56
N ARG A 2 -41.06 -19.04 80.13
CA ARG A 2 -41.51 -17.94 79.22
C ARG A 2 -40.30 -17.41 78.45
N ASN A 3 -39.58 -18.23 77.63
CA ASN A 3 -38.55 -17.66 76.74
C ASN A 3 -38.24 -18.55 75.48
N THR A 4 -38.76 -19.73 75.32
CA THR A 4 -38.45 -20.59 74.21
C THR A 4 -39.22 -20.35 72.93
N THR A 5 -40.44 -19.76 73.06
CA THR A 5 -41.34 -19.49 71.92
C THR A 5 -40.90 -18.28 71.09
N ASN A 6 -40.35 -17.24 71.76
CA ASN A 6 -39.91 -16.04 71.03
C ASN A 6 -38.58 -16.24 70.26
N ILE A 7 -37.69 -17.02 70.77
CA ILE A 7 -36.40 -17.35 70.05
C ILE A 7 -36.68 -18.15 68.77
N ARG A 8 -37.62 -19.13 68.81
CA ARG A 8 -37.98 -19.88 67.58
C ARG A 8 -38.68 -19.01 66.53
N ARG A 9 -39.51 -18.09 66.91
CA ARG A 9 -40.18 -17.15 65.95
C ARG A 9 -39.21 -16.18 65.31
N ILE A 10 -38.26 -15.65 66.06
CA ILE A 10 -37.22 -14.75 65.55
C ILE A 10 -36.30 -15.51 64.60
N SER A 11 -35.85 -16.74 64.92
CA SER A 11 -35.02 -17.58 64.04
C SER A 11 -35.72 -17.93 62.73
N ILE A 12 -37.01 -18.29 62.74
CA ILE A 12 -37.78 -18.58 61.51
C ILE A 12 -37.93 -17.36 60.64
N THR A 13 -38.21 -16.15 61.26
CA THR A 13 -38.35 -14.90 60.50
C THR A 13 -37.04 -14.47 59.85
N ILE A 14 -35.90 -14.64 60.49
CA ILE A 14 -34.59 -14.33 59.92
C ILE A 14 -34.25 -15.30 58.76
N ILE A 15 -34.54 -16.59 58.89
CA ILE A 15 -34.31 -17.58 57.84
C ILE A 15 -35.16 -17.29 56.61
N VAL A 16 -36.44 -16.90 56.76
CA VAL A 16 -37.33 -16.51 55.66
C VAL A 16 -36.80 -15.25 54.94
N ILE A 17 -36.37 -14.24 55.71
CA ILE A 17 -35.83 -12.98 55.13
C ILE A 17 -34.55 -13.28 54.34
N VAL A 18 -33.65 -14.11 54.86
CA VAL A 18 -32.43 -14.50 54.16
C VAL A 18 -32.75 -15.32 52.91
N ALA A 19 -33.69 -16.26 52.96
CA ALA A 19 -34.12 -17.02 51.78
C ALA A 19 -34.74 -16.16 50.70
N VAL A 20 -35.57 -15.17 51.04
CA VAL A 20 -36.15 -14.20 50.09
C VAL A 20 -35.06 -13.31 49.48
N ALA A 21 -34.12 -12.83 50.30
CA ALA A 21 -33.00 -12.02 49.81
C ALA A 21 -32.09 -12.78 48.85
N VAL A 22 -31.77 -14.05 49.15
CA VAL A 22 -30.99 -14.92 48.25
C VAL A 22 -31.74 -15.21 46.96
N SER A 23 -33.04 -15.52 47.05
CA SER A 23 -33.90 -15.74 45.86
C SER A 23 -34.01 -14.49 45.00
N TYR A 24 -34.12 -13.32 45.58
CA TYR A 24 -34.15 -12.04 44.87
C TYR A 24 -32.79 -11.74 44.17
N PHE A 25 -31.69 -12.05 44.83
CA PHE A 25 -30.34 -11.89 44.28
C PHE A 25 -30.08 -12.86 43.15
N VAL A 26 -30.51 -14.12 43.26
CA VAL A 26 -30.43 -15.11 42.19
C VAL A 26 -31.35 -14.73 41.03
N TYR A 27 -32.56 -14.24 41.30
CA TYR A 27 -33.49 -13.74 40.27
C TYR A 27 -32.89 -12.55 39.52
N GLN A 28 -32.29 -11.59 40.21
CA GLN A 28 -31.61 -10.45 39.63
C GLN A 28 -30.40 -10.88 38.74
N SER A 29 -29.63 -11.88 39.18
CA SER A 29 -28.51 -12.39 38.42
C SER A 29 -28.94 -13.21 37.18
N LEU A 30 -30.14 -13.80 37.21
CA LEU A 30 -30.70 -14.56 36.06
C LEU A 30 -31.50 -13.66 35.08
N THR A 31 -32.04 -12.54 35.55
CA THR A 31 -32.85 -11.62 34.75
C THR A 31 -32.11 -10.34 34.33
N SER A 32 -30.91 -10.11 34.82
CA SER A 32 -30.07 -9.05 34.27
C SER A 32 -29.79 -9.42 32.84
N PRO A 33 -30.19 -8.59 31.85
CA PRO A 33 -29.72 -8.80 30.49
C PRO A 33 -28.19 -8.85 30.58
N ALA A 34 -27.60 -9.94 30.11
CA ALA A 34 -26.17 -10.03 29.97
C ALA A 34 -25.78 -8.76 29.24
N ARG A 35 -25.06 -7.88 29.94
CA ARG A 35 -24.46 -6.71 29.34
C ARG A 35 -23.50 -7.31 28.32
N ALA A 36 -23.99 -7.43 27.08
CA ALA A 36 -23.13 -7.70 25.97
C ALA A 36 -22.02 -6.68 26.13
N ILE A 37 -20.83 -7.15 26.44
CA ILE A 37 -19.62 -6.37 26.32
C ILE A 37 -19.59 -6.04 24.84
N ALA A 38 -20.24 -4.94 24.46
CA ALA A 38 -20.01 -4.33 23.18
C ALA A 38 -18.51 -4.10 23.19
N LYS A 39 -17.81 -4.87 22.35
CA LYS A 39 -16.43 -4.62 22.03
C LYS A 39 -16.39 -3.15 21.69
N GLN A 40 -15.81 -2.34 22.56
CA GLN A 40 -15.65 -0.91 22.34
C GLN A 40 -14.61 -0.83 21.23
N GLU A 41 -15.10 -0.89 19.99
CA GLU A 41 -14.27 -0.74 18.81
C GLU A 41 -13.64 0.64 18.90
N ASN A 42 -12.33 0.63 18.82
CA ASN A 42 -11.52 1.84 18.95
C ASN A 42 -11.98 2.81 17.83
N PRO A 43 -12.37 4.07 18.13
CA PRO A 43 -12.81 5.03 17.11
C PRO A 43 -11.82 5.18 15.94
N VAL A 44 -10.52 4.92 16.19
CA VAL A 44 -9.47 4.90 15.17
C VAL A 44 -9.62 3.69 14.24
N GLN A 45 -10.07 2.53 14.74
CA GLN A 45 -10.35 1.35 13.92
C GLN A 45 -11.63 1.52 13.08
N LEU A 46 -12.68 2.08 13.65
CA LEU A 46 -13.90 2.42 12.91
C LEU A 46 -13.63 3.45 11.78
N ALA A 47 -12.82 4.48 12.06
CA ALA A 47 -12.43 5.46 11.05
C ALA A 47 -11.55 4.84 9.95
N SER A 48 -10.68 3.88 10.30
CA SER A 48 -9.84 3.17 9.33
C SER A 48 -10.64 2.18 8.47
N GLU A 49 -11.66 1.52 9.05
CA GLU A 49 -12.55 0.62 8.31
C GLU A 49 -13.59 1.37 7.48
N GLN A 50 -14.08 2.53 7.94
CA GLN A 50 -14.91 3.42 7.14
C GLN A 50 -14.13 4.03 5.98
N SER A 51 -12.89 4.45 6.19
CA SER A 51 -12.01 4.93 5.11
C SER A 51 -11.70 3.83 4.09
N LYS A 52 -11.47 2.58 4.54
CA LYS A 52 -11.31 1.42 3.64
C LYS A 52 -12.60 1.07 2.88
N ASN A 53 -13.76 1.23 3.48
CA ASN A 53 -15.05 1.01 2.81
C ASN A 53 -15.45 2.17 1.89
N GLU A 54 -14.99 3.40 2.12
CA GLU A 54 -15.18 4.53 1.20
C GLU A 54 -14.25 4.45 -0.02
N ILE A 55 -13.06 3.86 0.12
CA ILE A 55 -12.14 3.57 -0.99
C ILE A 55 -12.66 2.42 -1.89
N LYS A 56 -13.55 1.56 -1.38
CA LYS A 56 -14.22 0.49 -2.14
C LYS A 56 -15.37 0.95 -3.05
N LYS A 57 -15.59 2.21 -3.25
CA LYS A 57 -16.37 2.66 -4.40
C LYS A 57 -15.49 2.45 -5.62
N GLU A 58 -15.69 1.32 -6.32
CA GLU A 58 -15.20 1.14 -7.68
C GLU A 58 -15.51 2.41 -8.46
N ALA A 59 -14.50 3.20 -8.74
CA ALA A 59 -14.69 4.32 -9.63
C ALA A 59 -15.15 3.73 -10.95
N PRO A 60 -16.30 4.13 -11.47
CA PRO A 60 -16.86 3.50 -12.66
C PRO A 60 -15.85 3.59 -13.80
N ARG A 61 -15.63 2.48 -14.53
CA ARG A 61 -14.76 2.47 -15.72
C ARG A 61 -15.14 3.51 -16.76
N HIS A 62 -16.38 3.99 -16.71
CA HIS A 62 -16.92 5.02 -17.59
C HIS A 62 -17.55 6.14 -16.76
N PHE A 63 -17.15 7.37 -17.02
CA PHE A 63 -17.77 8.57 -16.50
C PHE A 63 -18.38 9.36 -17.68
N ASN A 64 -19.66 9.70 -17.60
CA ASN A 64 -20.41 10.36 -18.71
C ASN A 64 -20.31 9.62 -20.06
N GLY A 65 -20.26 8.29 -20.05
CA GLY A 65 -20.15 7.45 -21.25
C GLY A 65 -18.76 7.40 -21.88
N GLN A 66 -17.76 8.06 -21.28
CA GLN A 66 -16.35 7.97 -21.71
C GLN A 66 -15.57 7.03 -20.78
N GLU A 67 -14.62 6.31 -21.36
CA GLU A 67 -13.73 5.46 -20.59
C GLU A 67 -12.84 6.32 -19.68
N ARG A 68 -12.74 5.91 -18.41
CA ARG A 68 -11.88 6.56 -17.42
C ARG A 68 -10.41 6.34 -17.79
N LYS A 69 -9.63 7.41 -17.86
CA LYS A 69 -8.19 7.35 -18.10
C LYS A 69 -7.43 7.47 -16.77
N VAL A 70 -6.54 6.53 -16.50
CA VAL A 70 -5.73 6.52 -15.29
C VAL A 70 -4.26 6.41 -15.64
N ALA A 71 -3.42 7.26 -15.05
CA ALA A 71 -1.97 7.18 -15.17
C ALA A 71 -1.36 6.97 -13.78
N TYR A 72 -0.47 6.00 -13.71
CA TYR A 72 0.29 5.65 -12.52
C TYR A 72 1.72 6.17 -12.68
N LEU A 73 2.08 7.22 -11.91
CA LEU A 73 3.47 7.64 -11.81
C LEU A 73 4.20 6.63 -10.93
N THR A 74 5.25 6.03 -11.45
CA THR A 74 6.03 5.05 -10.70
C THR A 74 7.50 5.45 -10.64
N PHE A 75 8.13 5.26 -9.49
CA PHE A 75 9.51 5.66 -9.23
C PHE A 75 10.31 4.48 -8.70
N ASP A 76 11.38 4.13 -9.41
CA ASP A 76 12.28 3.03 -9.09
C ASP A 76 13.56 3.54 -8.42
N ASP A 77 14.31 2.60 -7.82
CA ASP A 77 15.64 2.76 -7.22
C ASP A 77 15.70 3.52 -5.89
N GLY A 78 14.59 4.10 -5.44
CA GLY A 78 14.54 4.82 -4.16
C GLY A 78 14.68 3.94 -2.90
N PRO A 79 14.57 4.57 -1.73
CA PRO A 79 14.63 6.00 -1.48
C PRO A 79 16.04 6.56 -1.70
N GLY A 80 16.13 7.81 -2.14
CA GLY A 80 17.41 8.44 -2.40
C GLY A 80 17.47 9.92 -2.01
N LYS A 81 18.51 10.59 -2.50
CA LYS A 81 18.79 12.00 -2.19
C LYS A 81 17.62 12.94 -2.54
N TYR A 82 16.87 12.62 -3.58
CA TYR A 82 15.84 13.50 -4.13
C TYR A 82 14.42 13.07 -3.77
N THR A 83 14.25 11.92 -3.11
CA THR A 83 12.94 11.40 -2.72
C THR A 83 12.13 12.37 -1.86
N ALA A 84 12.78 13.05 -0.88
CA ALA A 84 12.10 14.04 -0.04
C ALA A 84 11.55 15.24 -0.84
N GLU A 85 12.29 15.69 -1.84
CA GLU A 85 11.87 16.75 -2.75
C GLU A 85 10.73 16.29 -3.65
N LEU A 86 10.83 15.08 -4.20
CA LEU A 86 9.77 14.46 -5.00
C LEU A 86 8.45 14.37 -4.22
N LEU A 87 8.50 13.91 -2.97
CA LEU A 87 7.30 13.81 -2.11
C LEU A 87 6.65 15.20 -1.92
N ASN A 88 7.45 16.25 -1.70
CA ASN A 88 6.93 17.62 -1.64
C ASN A 88 6.26 18.04 -2.94
N VAL A 89 6.84 17.69 -4.10
CA VAL A 89 6.29 18.01 -5.43
C VAL A 89 4.96 17.26 -5.64
N LEU A 90 4.90 15.97 -5.32
CA LEU A 90 3.67 15.18 -5.43
C LEU A 90 2.55 15.73 -4.53
N GLN A 91 2.87 16.09 -3.29
CA GLN A 91 1.93 16.69 -2.35
C GLN A 91 1.37 18.03 -2.87
N GLN A 92 2.24 18.92 -3.34
CA GLN A 92 1.86 20.22 -3.88
C GLN A 92 0.95 20.12 -5.11
N ASN A 93 1.09 19.06 -5.91
CA ASN A 93 0.29 18.84 -7.11
C ASN A 93 -0.91 17.91 -6.88
N GLY A 94 -1.15 17.47 -5.63
CA GLY A 94 -2.26 16.58 -5.27
C GLY A 94 -2.20 15.26 -6.04
N ALA A 95 -1.00 14.69 -6.24
CA ALA A 95 -0.79 13.44 -6.95
C ALA A 95 -0.30 12.34 -6.01
N LYS A 96 -0.71 11.10 -6.30
CA LYS A 96 -0.20 9.90 -5.66
C LYS A 96 0.67 9.12 -6.64
N ALA A 97 1.58 8.30 -6.10
CA ALA A 97 2.55 7.55 -6.89
C ALA A 97 2.81 6.17 -6.29
N THR A 98 3.49 5.33 -7.04
CA THR A 98 3.98 4.02 -6.59
C THR A 98 5.51 4.03 -6.61
N PHE A 99 6.11 3.62 -5.51
CA PHE A 99 7.56 3.55 -5.36
C PHE A 99 8.01 2.10 -5.33
N PHE A 100 9.03 1.75 -6.11
CA PHE A 100 9.68 0.44 -6.09
C PHE A 100 11.07 0.60 -5.49
N LEU A 101 11.23 0.17 -4.26
CA LEU A 101 12.37 0.50 -3.44
C LEU A 101 13.46 -0.59 -3.50
N ILE A 102 14.72 -0.16 -3.51
CA ILE A 102 15.88 -1.06 -3.33
C ILE A 102 16.15 -1.23 -1.83
N GLY A 103 16.19 -2.47 -1.35
CA GLY A 103 16.34 -2.76 0.07
C GLY A 103 17.58 -2.16 0.73
N GLU A 104 18.72 -2.08 0.03
CA GLU A 104 19.90 -1.36 0.53
C GLU A 104 19.63 0.15 0.75
N ASN A 105 18.78 0.76 -0.04
CA ASN A 105 18.37 2.16 0.14
C ASN A 105 17.30 2.29 1.25
N VAL A 106 16.38 1.33 1.36
CA VAL A 106 15.42 1.24 2.48
C VAL A 106 16.13 1.23 3.83
N LYS A 107 17.22 0.45 3.97
CA LYS A 107 18.06 0.43 5.18
C LYS A 107 18.65 1.80 5.50
N ARG A 108 19.01 2.58 4.49
CA ARG A 108 19.66 3.90 4.63
C ARG A 108 18.68 5.02 4.93
N PHE A 109 17.44 4.92 4.43
CA PHE A 109 16.46 6.00 4.49
C PHE A 109 15.08 5.53 4.99
N PRO A 110 14.98 4.83 6.14
CA PRO A 110 13.71 4.24 6.62
C PRO A 110 12.63 5.30 6.91
N ASP A 111 13.02 6.54 7.21
CA ASP A 111 12.07 7.63 7.44
C ASP A 111 11.38 8.09 6.16
N LEU A 112 12.07 8.03 5.01
CA LEU A 112 11.46 8.33 3.72
C LEU A 112 10.45 7.26 3.33
N VAL A 113 10.74 5.98 3.58
CA VAL A 113 9.79 4.87 3.37
C VAL A 113 8.50 5.07 4.18
N ARG A 114 8.61 5.49 5.46
CA ARG A 114 7.43 5.83 6.28
C ARG A 114 6.66 6.99 5.67
N ARG A 115 7.37 8.04 5.26
CA ARG A 115 6.77 9.23 4.67
C ARG A 115 6.02 8.92 3.35
N GLU A 116 6.59 8.10 2.47
CA GLU A 116 5.93 7.63 1.24
C GLU A 116 4.56 7.02 1.57
N LYS A 117 4.50 6.14 2.57
CA LYS A 117 3.26 5.51 2.98
C LYS A 117 2.28 6.47 3.65
N GLU A 118 2.74 7.28 4.60
CA GLU A 118 1.93 8.25 5.35
C GLU A 118 1.30 9.30 4.43
N GLU A 119 1.98 9.66 3.34
CA GLU A 119 1.47 10.58 2.32
C GLU A 119 0.54 9.88 1.31
N GLY A 120 0.25 8.59 1.48
CA GLY A 120 -0.74 7.85 0.70
C GLY A 120 -0.21 7.33 -0.63
N HIS A 121 1.11 7.15 -0.76
CA HIS A 121 1.73 6.46 -1.87
C HIS A 121 1.74 4.96 -1.64
N TYR A 122 1.91 4.18 -2.70
CA TYR A 122 2.12 2.74 -2.59
C TYR A 122 3.61 2.42 -2.62
N VAL A 123 4.03 1.44 -1.80
CA VAL A 123 5.43 1.00 -1.70
C VAL A 123 5.51 -0.47 -2.11
N GLY A 124 6.24 -0.75 -3.18
CA GLY A 124 6.58 -2.07 -3.69
C GLY A 124 8.08 -2.35 -3.61
N MET A 125 8.48 -3.56 -4.02
CA MET A 125 9.86 -4.06 -3.95
C MET A 125 10.59 -3.93 -5.28
N HIS A 126 11.90 -3.56 -5.20
CA HIS A 126 12.81 -3.50 -6.35
C HIS A 126 14.10 -4.27 -6.14
N SER A 127 14.03 -5.39 -5.41
CA SER A 127 15.16 -6.20 -4.92
C SER A 127 16.01 -5.55 -3.83
N MET A 128 16.91 -6.33 -3.25
CA MET A 128 17.87 -5.81 -2.26
C MET A 128 19.01 -5.03 -2.92
N THR A 129 19.49 -5.48 -4.07
CA THR A 129 20.81 -5.07 -4.60
C THR A 129 20.80 -4.47 -5.99
N HIS A 130 19.74 -4.68 -6.79
CA HIS A 130 19.69 -4.31 -8.20
C HIS A 130 20.82 -4.94 -9.05
N ASP A 131 21.41 -6.07 -8.62
CA ASP A 131 22.49 -6.75 -9.34
C ASP A 131 21.92 -7.77 -10.32
N PHE A 132 22.05 -7.52 -11.62
CA PHE A 132 21.53 -8.40 -12.69
C PHE A 132 22.02 -9.84 -12.55
N LYS A 133 23.32 -10.04 -12.30
CA LYS A 133 23.91 -11.38 -12.22
C LYS A 133 23.36 -12.13 -10.99
N LYS A 134 23.28 -11.47 -9.87
CA LYS A 134 22.75 -12.05 -8.63
C LYS A 134 21.28 -12.44 -8.80
N LEU A 135 20.47 -11.54 -9.32
CA LEU A 135 19.03 -11.73 -9.48
C LEU A 135 18.69 -12.83 -10.48
N TYR A 136 19.27 -12.76 -11.68
CA TYR A 136 18.80 -13.57 -12.81
C TYR A 136 19.73 -14.71 -13.16
N THR A 137 21.07 -14.50 -13.19
CA THR A 137 22.02 -15.57 -13.49
C THR A 137 22.13 -16.56 -12.34
N ASN A 138 22.19 -16.06 -11.12
CA ASN A 138 22.26 -16.89 -9.92
C ASN A 138 20.88 -17.32 -9.38
N GLY A 139 19.78 -16.76 -9.92
CA GLY A 139 18.42 -17.14 -9.58
C GLY A 139 17.89 -16.60 -8.23
N GLU A 140 18.52 -15.54 -7.68
CA GLU A 140 18.18 -15.00 -6.36
C GLU A 140 17.03 -13.98 -6.37
N TYR A 141 16.37 -13.74 -7.49
CA TYR A 141 15.31 -12.73 -7.63
C TYR A 141 14.25 -12.83 -6.50
N VAL A 142 13.64 -14.01 -6.35
CA VAL A 142 12.56 -14.20 -5.38
C VAL A 142 13.06 -14.08 -3.94
N ASN A 143 14.29 -14.54 -3.66
CA ASN A 143 14.88 -14.42 -2.34
C ASN A 143 15.14 -12.95 -1.97
N GLU A 144 15.69 -12.16 -2.90
CA GLU A 144 15.89 -10.73 -2.68
C GLU A 144 14.58 -9.96 -2.54
N MET A 145 13.54 -10.30 -3.32
CA MET A 145 12.22 -9.68 -3.16
C MET A 145 11.60 -9.99 -1.78
N LYS A 146 11.76 -11.22 -1.27
CA LYS A 146 11.31 -11.59 0.08
C LYS A 146 12.07 -10.86 1.19
N GLU A 147 13.39 -10.70 1.03
CA GLU A 147 14.20 -9.96 1.99
C GLU A 147 13.77 -8.48 2.02
N ASP A 148 13.59 -7.87 0.85
CA ASP A 148 13.13 -6.49 0.71
C ASP A 148 11.72 -6.31 1.26
N GLN A 149 10.78 -7.23 0.95
CA GLN A 149 9.44 -7.26 1.51
C GLN A 149 9.46 -7.25 3.05
N ASN A 150 10.26 -8.12 3.65
CA ASN A 150 10.37 -8.21 5.10
C ASN A 150 10.94 -6.93 5.70
N LEU A 151 11.90 -6.31 5.06
CA LEU A 151 12.51 -5.06 5.50
C LEU A 151 11.49 -3.92 5.47
N ILE A 152 10.78 -3.74 4.35
CA ILE A 152 9.72 -2.75 4.20
C ILE A 152 8.58 -3.01 5.19
N ALA A 153 8.13 -4.26 5.32
CA ALA A 153 7.07 -4.65 6.26
C ALA A 153 7.43 -4.37 7.71
N ASN A 154 8.69 -4.52 8.10
CA ASN A 154 9.16 -4.16 9.45
C ASN A 154 9.07 -2.66 9.73
N ILE A 155 9.21 -1.82 8.71
CA ILE A 155 9.10 -0.35 8.81
C ILE A 155 7.63 0.08 8.81
N LEU A 156 6.84 -0.42 7.84
CA LEU A 156 5.48 0.03 7.58
C LEU A 156 4.40 -0.70 8.39
N LYS A 157 4.73 -1.86 8.98
CA LYS A 157 3.80 -2.77 9.68
C LYS A 157 2.72 -3.35 8.77
N GLU A 158 2.96 -3.35 7.49
CA GLU A 158 2.12 -3.97 6.46
C GLU A 158 3.02 -4.55 5.36
N SER A 159 2.51 -5.50 4.58
CA SER A 159 3.27 -6.21 3.55
C SER A 159 2.66 -5.94 2.17
N SER A 160 3.49 -5.57 1.21
CA SER A 160 3.16 -5.47 -0.21
C SER A 160 3.46 -6.78 -0.92
N LYS A 161 2.75 -7.05 -2.02
CA LYS A 161 3.06 -8.16 -2.94
C LYS A 161 3.61 -7.69 -4.28
N LEU A 162 3.55 -6.38 -4.53
CA LEU A 162 3.94 -5.80 -5.80
C LEU A 162 5.46 -5.70 -5.92
N THR A 163 5.99 -6.26 -7.00
CA THR A 163 7.41 -6.20 -7.34
C THR A 163 7.61 -5.57 -8.72
N ARG A 164 8.70 -4.87 -8.89
CA ARG A 164 9.21 -4.52 -10.22
C ARG A 164 10.59 -5.11 -10.38
N PRO A 165 10.78 -6.00 -11.37
CA PRO A 165 12.10 -6.57 -11.64
C PRO A 165 13.08 -5.50 -12.10
N PRO A 166 14.27 -5.37 -11.49
CA PRO A 166 15.35 -4.56 -12.04
C PRO A 166 15.57 -4.82 -13.54
N TYR A 167 15.69 -3.77 -14.34
CA TYR A 167 15.82 -3.81 -15.81
C TYR A 167 14.57 -4.30 -16.57
N GLY A 168 13.43 -4.46 -15.88
CA GLY A 168 12.20 -5.05 -16.40
C GLY A 168 12.18 -6.57 -16.32
N SER A 169 11.00 -7.15 -16.51
CA SER A 169 10.80 -8.61 -16.35
C SER A 169 11.50 -9.41 -17.44
N MET A 170 11.66 -8.85 -18.64
CA MET A 170 12.27 -9.54 -19.78
C MET A 170 13.69 -9.02 -20.06
N PRO A 171 14.68 -9.90 -20.35
CA PRO A 171 14.59 -11.36 -20.37
C PRO A 171 14.87 -12.04 -19.02
N GLY A 172 15.15 -11.25 -17.95
CA GLY A 172 15.67 -11.75 -16.67
C GLY A 172 14.78 -12.77 -15.99
N LEU A 173 13.48 -12.49 -15.88
CA LEU A 173 12.49 -13.42 -15.32
C LEU A 173 12.16 -14.53 -16.33
N ASN A 174 13.04 -15.49 -16.47
CA ASN A 174 12.77 -16.69 -17.26
C ASN A 174 11.58 -17.49 -16.68
N GLU A 175 11.15 -18.56 -17.33
CA GLU A 175 9.97 -19.34 -16.90
C GLU A 175 10.12 -19.90 -15.48
N GLU A 176 11.31 -20.40 -15.10
CA GLU A 176 11.56 -20.92 -13.77
C GLU A 176 11.38 -19.83 -12.70
N LEU A 177 11.93 -18.65 -12.92
CA LEU A 177 11.81 -17.52 -11.98
C LEU A 177 10.38 -17.00 -11.92
N ARG A 178 9.63 -16.98 -13.05
CA ARG A 178 8.19 -16.61 -13.02
C ARG A 178 7.39 -17.62 -12.19
N ASN A 179 7.63 -18.92 -12.35
CA ASN A 179 6.95 -19.93 -11.52
C ASN A 179 7.25 -19.74 -10.04
N LYS A 180 8.50 -19.49 -9.65
CA LYS A 180 8.89 -19.17 -8.27
C LYS A 180 8.23 -17.86 -7.77
N THR A 181 8.05 -16.88 -8.65
CA THR A 181 7.35 -15.61 -8.33
C THR A 181 5.89 -15.85 -7.99
N VAL A 182 5.20 -16.68 -8.79
CA VAL A 182 3.81 -17.12 -8.52
C VAL A 182 3.72 -17.88 -7.19
N GLU A 183 4.62 -18.85 -6.97
CA GLU A 183 4.66 -19.65 -5.72
C GLU A 183 4.90 -18.76 -4.48
N ALA A 184 5.65 -17.68 -4.64
CA ALA A 184 5.88 -16.70 -3.57
C ALA A 184 4.70 -15.75 -3.36
N GLY A 185 3.69 -15.75 -4.23
CA GLY A 185 2.53 -14.88 -4.18
C GLY A 185 2.83 -13.43 -4.55
N PHE A 186 3.89 -13.19 -5.33
CA PHE A 186 4.22 -11.86 -5.84
C PHE A 186 3.51 -11.56 -7.15
N THR A 187 3.19 -10.28 -7.35
CA THR A 187 2.75 -9.70 -8.62
C THR A 187 3.86 -8.84 -9.22
N VAL A 188 3.87 -8.74 -10.54
CA VAL A 188 4.92 -8.02 -11.27
C VAL A 188 4.30 -6.88 -12.06
N TRP A 189 4.87 -5.68 -11.91
CA TRP A 189 4.54 -4.53 -12.72
C TRP A 189 5.79 -4.00 -13.44
N ASP A 190 5.82 -4.16 -14.74
CA ASP A 190 6.71 -3.40 -15.64
C ASP A 190 6.08 -2.01 -15.88
N TRP A 191 6.17 -1.48 -17.07
CA TRP A 191 5.65 -0.17 -17.45
C TRP A 191 5.09 -0.17 -18.86
N THR A 192 4.24 0.80 -19.18
CA THR A 192 3.75 1.06 -20.54
C THR A 192 4.53 2.21 -21.19
N ILE A 193 5.06 3.13 -20.38
CA ILE A 193 5.84 4.29 -20.83
C ILE A 193 7.16 4.34 -20.08
N ASP A 194 8.28 4.27 -20.79
CA ASP A 194 9.62 4.61 -20.27
C ASP A 194 9.87 6.10 -20.49
N SER A 195 10.02 6.85 -19.40
CA SER A 195 10.34 8.28 -19.46
C SER A 195 11.74 8.57 -20.01
N LEU A 196 12.61 7.56 -19.99
CA LEU A 196 14.05 7.63 -20.34
C LEU A 196 14.84 8.62 -19.45
N ASP A 197 14.37 8.94 -18.25
CA ASP A 197 15.00 9.91 -17.35
C ASP A 197 16.43 9.49 -16.97
N TRP A 198 16.67 8.20 -16.82
CA TRP A 198 17.99 7.60 -16.58
C TRP A 198 19.03 7.89 -17.66
N LYS A 199 18.58 8.15 -18.90
CA LYS A 199 19.43 8.39 -20.06
C LYS A 199 19.97 9.81 -20.12
N TYR A 200 19.32 10.76 -19.44
CA TYR A 200 19.60 12.19 -19.54
C TYR A 200 20.48 12.75 -18.41
N ASN A 201 21.13 11.90 -17.61
CA ASN A 201 21.96 12.27 -16.46
C ASN A 201 23.11 13.23 -16.75
N LYS A 202 23.54 13.35 -18.00
CA LYS A 202 24.64 14.23 -18.45
C LYS A 202 24.15 15.53 -19.10
N MET A 203 22.84 15.71 -19.22
CA MET A 203 22.23 16.92 -19.76
C MET A 203 21.98 17.97 -18.68
N PRO A 204 21.93 19.28 -19.03
CA PRO A 204 21.40 20.29 -18.13
C PRO A 204 19.97 19.91 -17.67
N ILE A 205 19.65 20.14 -16.39
CA ILE A 205 18.40 19.69 -15.77
C ILE A 205 17.17 20.17 -16.56
N ASP A 206 17.13 21.44 -16.95
CA ASP A 206 15.99 22.00 -17.69
C ASP A 206 15.77 21.32 -19.05
N SER A 207 16.86 21.04 -19.77
CA SER A 207 16.77 20.34 -21.06
C SER A 207 16.39 18.87 -20.89
N ALA A 208 16.93 18.22 -19.87
CA ALA A 208 16.62 16.84 -19.54
C ALA A 208 15.14 16.71 -19.11
N SER A 209 14.67 17.55 -18.20
CA SER A 209 13.28 17.53 -17.73
C SER A 209 12.29 17.81 -18.86
N ALA A 210 12.58 18.75 -19.76
CA ALA A 210 11.74 19.02 -20.93
C ALA A 210 11.62 17.77 -21.85
N GLN A 211 12.72 17.05 -22.05
CA GLN A 211 12.72 15.82 -22.86
C GLN A 211 11.94 14.69 -22.17
N ILE A 212 12.07 14.53 -20.85
CA ILE A 212 11.32 13.58 -20.03
C ILE A 212 9.82 13.85 -20.15
N VAL A 213 9.40 15.12 -19.98
CA VAL A 213 8.00 15.53 -20.16
C VAL A 213 7.49 15.16 -21.54
N GLN A 214 8.26 15.47 -22.59
CA GLN A 214 7.89 15.14 -23.98
C GLN A 214 7.70 13.63 -24.15
N ASN A 215 8.62 12.79 -23.66
CA ASN A 215 8.54 11.33 -23.77
C ASN A 215 7.28 10.80 -23.09
N VAL A 216 7.00 11.22 -21.88
CA VAL A 216 5.83 10.77 -21.11
C VAL A 216 4.54 11.21 -21.80
N LEU A 217 4.40 12.49 -22.17
CA LEU A 217 3.17 12.99 -22.74
C LEU A 217 2.93 12.48 -24.17
N ALA A 218 3.97 12.21 -24.94
CA ALA A 218 3.83 11.57 -26.25
C ALA A 218 3.42 10.10 -26.15
N GLY A 219 3.92 9.38 -25.14
CA GLY A 219 3.59 7.98 -24.88
C GLY A 219 2.19 7.77 -24.29
N ALA A 220 1.62 8.76 -23.60
CA ALA A 220 0.32 8.65 -22.93
C ALA A 220 -0.84 8.68 -23.94
N THR A 221 -1.22 7.50 -24.44
CA THR A 221 -2.25 7.28 -25.46
C THR A 221 -3.34 6.32 -25.05
N GLU A 222 -3.05 5.40 -24.14
CA GLU A 222 -3.96 4.34 -23.71
C GLU A 222 -4.79 4.76 -22.47
N PRO A 223 -5.91 4.10 -22.19
CA PRO A 223 -6.72 4.40 -20.99
C PRO A 223 -6.01 4.16 -19.66
N GLN A 224 -5.05 3.24 -19.62
CA GLN A 224 -4.24 2.92 -18.44
C GLN A 224 -2.77 2.99 -18.79
N GLU A 225 -2.04 3.86 -18.09
CA GLU A 225 -0.60 4.05 -18.31
C GLU A 225 0.19 3.86 -17.02
N VAL A 226 1.22 3.04 -17.09
CA VAL A 226 2.21 2.87 -16.02
C VAL A 226 3.51 3.51 -16.48
N ILE A 227 3.92 4.58 -15.82
CA ILE A 227 5.03 5.45 -16.25
C ILE A 227 6.25 5.17 -15.39
N LEU A 228 7.32 4.65 -16.01
CA LEU A 228 8.61 4.46 -15.36
C LEU A 228 9.37 5.78 -15.23
N MET A 229 9.77 6.09 -14.02
CA MET A 229 10.70 7.15 -13.64
C MET A 229 11.60 6.66 -12.51
N HIS A 230 12.59 7.48 -12.11
CA HIS A 230 13.47 7.17 -10.99
C HIS A 230 13.59 8.39 -10.06
N ASP A 231 13.43 8.20 -8.75
CA ASP A 231 13.48 9.27 -7.76
C ASP A 231 14.90 9.64 -7.30
N ILE A 232 15.89 8.98 -7.88
CA ILE A 232 17.31 9.20 -7.62
C ILE A 232 17.95 10.27 -8.53
N HIS A 233 17.17 10.86 -9.45
CA HIS A 233 17.63 11.79 -10.46
C HIS A 233 16.95 13.17 -10.33
N PRO A 234 17.72 14.31 -10.26
CA PRO A 234 17.11 15.64 -10.10
C PRO A 234 16.27 16.07 -11.29
N GLN A 235 16.64 15.67 -12.52
CA GLN A 235 15.87 15.96 -13.74
C GLN A 235 14.51 15.27 -13.74
N SER A 236 14.40 14.10 -13.13
CA SER A 236 13.11 13.39 -12.98
C SER A 236 12.19 14.18 -12.08
N VAL A 237 12.67 14.61 -10.91
CA VAL A 237 11.90 15.42 -9.97
C VAL A 237 11.46 16.75 -10.60
N ALA A 238 12.36 17.42 -11.33
CA ALA A 238 12.05 18.67 -12.02
C ALA A 238 10.97 18.51 -13.12
N ALA A 239 10.85 17.32 -13.74
CA ALA A 239 9.88 17.04 -14.78
C ALA A 239 8.45 16.80 -14.22
N VAL A 240 8.31 16.29 -12.99
CA VAL A 240 7.06 15.79 -12.42
C VAL A 240 5.91 16.82 -12.46
N PRO A 241 6.08 18.11 -12.09
CA PRO A 241 4.98 19.09 -12.14
C PRO A 241 4.37 19.26 -13.54
N ALA A 242 5.23 19.31 -14.56
CA ALA A 242 4.78 19.47 -15.95
C ALA A 242 4.14 18.17 -16.49
N ILE A 243 4.64 17.00 -16.09
CA ILE A 243 4.03 15.71 -16.41
C ILE A 243 2.63 15.63 -15.81
N ILE A 244 2.47 15.92 -14.51
CA ILE A 244 1.17 15.90 -13.83
C ILE A 244 0.17 16.83 -14.52
N LYS A 245 0.60 18.05 -14.82
CA LYS A 245 -0.24 19.03 -15.52
C LYS A 245 -0.67 18.52 -16.90
N GLY A 246 0.28 18.05 -17.71
CA GLY A 246 -0.01 17.57 -19.07
C GLY A 246 -0.86 16.30 -19.10
N LEU A 247 -0.70 15.38 -18.17
CA LEU A 247 -1.55 14.19 -18.03
C LEU A 247 -2.99 14.58 -17.64
N LYS A 248 -3.17 15.50 -16.69
CA LYS A 248 -4.49 16.03 -16.31
C LYS A 248 -5.18 16.75 -17.50
N GLU A 249 -4.44 17.53 -18.29
CA GLU A 249 -4.94 18.17 -19.52
C GLU A 249 -5.36 17.14 -20.59
N LYS A 250 -4.75 15.97 -20.62
CA LYS A 250 -5.13 14.83 -21.47
C LYS A 250 -6.29 14.00 -20.90
N GLY A 251 -6.82 14.37 -19.73
CA GLY A 251 -7.95 13.73 -19.07
C GLY A 251 -7.60 12.54 -18.20
N TYR A 252 -6.31 12.34 -17.82
CA TYR A 252 -5.91 11.29 -16.90
C TYR A 252 -6.14 11.70 -15.44
N GLU A 253 -6.66 10.76 -14.66
CA GLU A 253 -6.57 10.75 -13.21
C GLU A 253 -5.23 10.14 -12.81
N LEU A 254 -4.64 10.64 -11.72
CA LEU A 254 -3.34 10.15 -11.25
C LEU A 254 -3.55 9.35 -9.96
N GLU A 255 -3.23 8.08 -10.00
CA GLU A 255 -3.42 7.16 -8.88
C GLU A 255 -2.12 6.44 -8.50
N ALA A 256 -2.04 6.01 -7.24
CA ALA A 256 -1.10 4.98 -6.82
C ALA A 256 -1.70 3.59 -7.11
N TYR A 257 -0.85 2.58 -7.17
CA TYR A 257 -1.29 1.19 -7.27
C TYR A 257 -2.16 0.78 -6.08
N HIS A 258 -3.15 -0.06 -6.35
CA HIS A 258 -3.99 -0.73 -5.34
C HIS A 258 -4.02 -2.23 -5.60
N GLU A 259 -3.78 -3.05 -4.59
CA GLU A 259 -3.74 -4.51 -4.74
C GLU A 259 -5.06 -5.11 -5.21
N GLU A 260 -6.20 -4.50 -4.80
CA GLU A 260 -7.54 -4.95 -5.18
C GLU A 260 -7.90 -4.63 -6.63
N GLU A 261 -7.16 -3.70 -7.26
CA GLU A 261 -7.36 -3.23 -8.64
C GLU A 261 -6.19 -3.66 -9.56
N HIS A 262 -5.45 -4.69 -9.16
CA HIS A 262 -4.31 -5.16 -9.94
C HIS A 262 -4.72 -5.55 -11.36
N PHE A 263 -3.96 -5.05 -12.33
CA PHE A 263 -4.01 -5.48 -13.72
C PHE A 263 -2.60 -5.85 -14.20
N PRO A 264 -2.44 -6.92 -15.01
CA PRO A 264 -1.12 -7.39 -15.42
C PRO A 264 -0.45 -6.40 -16.38
N VAL A 265 0.74 -5.93 -16.00
CA VAL A 265 1.65 -5.20 -16.89
C VAL A 265 3.01 -5.83 -16.74
N ASN A 266 3.32 -6.84 -17.54
CA ASN A 266 4.64 -7.44 -17.59
C ASN A 266 5.00 -7.80 -19.03
N PHE A 267 6.28 -7.69 -19.37
CA PHE A 267 6.76 -7.88 -20.75
C PHE A 267 6.63 -9.31 -21.26
N TRP A 268 6.45 -10.29 -20.36
CA TRP A 268 6.16 -11.67 -20.71
C TRP A 268 4.69 -11.93 -21.05
N HIS A 269 3.80 -10.95 -20.80
CA HIS A 269 2.34 -11.12 -20.89
C HIS A 269 1.83 -12.32 -20.06
N ASP A 270 2.54 -12.67 -19.00
CA ASP A 270 2.18 -13.77 -18.10
C ASP A 270 1.15 -13.27 -17.07
N LYS A 271 -0.08 -13.75 -17.20
CA LYS A 271 -1.20 -13.32 -16.35
C LYS A 271 -1.15 -13.85 -14.91
N ARG A 272 -0.16 -14.67 -14.59
CA ARG A 272 -0.02 -15.29 -13.27
C ARG A 272 0.78 -14.43 -12.30
N ILE A 273 1.54 -13.45 -12.82
CA ILE A 273 2.41 -12.56 -12.05
C ILE A 273 2.01 -11.12 -12.18
#